data_dafee8785574faa1c152640798f5ec71
#
_entry.id   dafee8785574faa1c152640798f5ec71
#
_cell.length_a   1.000
_cell.length_b   1.000
_cell.length_c   1.000
_cell.angle_alpha   90.00
_cell.angle_beta   90.00
_cell.angle_gamma   90.00
#
_symmetry.space_group_name_H-M   'P 1'
#
loop_
_entity.id
_entity.type
_entity.pdbx_description
1 polymer ?
#
loop_
_entity_poly.entity_id
_entity_poly.type
_entity_poly.pdbx_seq_one_letter_code
_entity_poly.pdbx_strand_id
1 'polypeptide(L)'
;MPITFTPLIPINIASIYHGPLPQRLAQCTPDTKAAIEAVARDLAGMGYGIRLSDLFRSHDMQAQSHADFVQGRKKAFSPPPGGSLHEAGRAMDVDLSSIGVPLAQFWEIAKAHGFHPIIDTPDPNRSESWHFDCWGSHGAVYEYVKAGKAGTMLAPYTQMAQSAILAIGVKVDVLPAQDVAFLQSGLIRLGFDPGRIDGVMGNRTSAALQAAGANMGDSATWLSEALQAKFPGEYAV
;
A
#
# COMPACT_ATOMS: atom_id res chain seq x y z
N MET A 1 -23.92 10.03 3.64
CA MET A 1 -22.81 10.47 4.53
C MET A 1 -21.58 10.76 3.69
N PRO A 2 -20.58 11.53 4.14
CA PRO A 2 -19.35 11.70 3.37
C PRO A 2 -18.56 10.37 3.28
N ILE A 3 -17.77 10.23 2.22
CA ILE A 3 -16.85 9.10 2.07
C ILE A 3 -15.85 9.12 3.23
N THR A 4 -15.68 7.99 3.91
CA THR A 4 -14.63 7.81 4.91
C THR A 4 -13.42 7.12 4.24
N PHE A 5 -12.32 7.83 4.16
CA PHE A 5 -11.05 7.28 3.68
C PHE A 5 -10.29 6.57 4.81
N THR A 6 -9.41 5.66 4.45
CA THR A 6 -8.46 5.05 5.38
C THR A 6 -7.56 6.16 5.94
N PRO A 7 -7.48 6.35 7.27
CA PRO A 7 -6.67 7.43 7.83
C PRO A 7 -5.18 7.13 7.75
N LEU A 8 -4.37 8.19 7.59
CA LEU A 8 -2.94 8.13 7.90
C LEU A 8 -2.75 8.56 9.35
N ILE A 9 -2.11 7.72 10.15
CA ILE A 9 -1.84 7.95 11.56
C ILE A 9 -0.34 7.94 11.85
N PRO A 10 0.12 8.69 12.85
CA PRO A 10 1.54 8.73 13.19
C PRO A 10 2.02 7.41 13.82
N ILE A 11 3.28 7.08 13.56
CA ILE A 11 4.00 6.00 14.23
C ILE A 11 5.29 6.52 14.84
N ASN A 12 5.61 6.06 16.05
CA ASN A 12 6.89 6.31 16.69
C ASN A 12 7.76 5.05 16.58
N ILE A 13 8.74 5.07 15.68
CA ILE A 13 9.62 3.94 15.42
C ILE A 13 11.06 4.41 15.24
N ALA A 14 12.01 3.60 15.70
CA ALA A 14 13.44 3.87 15.52
C ALA A 14 13.83 3.95 14.04
N SER A 15 14.83 4.78 13.74
CA SER A 15 15.26 5.02 12.36
C SER A 15 16.78 5.12 12.23
N ILE A 16 17.24 5.15 10.97
CA ILE A 16 18.64 5.45 10.63
C ILE A 16 19.07 6.88 10.95
N TYR A 17 18.13 7.77 11.28
CA TYR A 17 18.37 9.21 11.55
C TYR A 17 18.75 9.51 13.01
N HIS A 18 19.27 8.49 13.74
CA HIS A 18 19.70 8.59 15.14
C HIS A 18 18.60 9.01 16.13
N GLY A 19 17.34 8.64 15.83
CA GLY A 19 16.15 8.90 16.62
C GLY A 19 14.92 8.23 16.03
N PRO A 20 13.72 8.68 16.36
CA PRO A 20 12.51 8.24 15.68
C PRO A 20 12.51 8.66 14.22
N LEU A 21 11.75 7.94 13.40
CA LEU A 21 11.56 8.31 12.00
C LEU A 21 11.02 9.75 11.90
N PRO A 22 11.59 10.62 11.03
CA PRO A 22 11.15 12.00 10.89
C PRO A 22 9.64 12.11 10.64
N GLN A 23 8.94 13.02 11.27
CA GLN A 23 7.48 13.15 11.25
C GLN A 23 6.87 13.13 9.85
N ARG A 24 7.54 13.72 8.86
CA ARG A 24 7.11 13.70 7.45
C ARG A 24 7.10 12.31 6.81
N LEU A 25 7.86 11.36 7.37
CA LEU A 25 7.94 9.96 6.93
C LEU A 25 7.17 9.02 7.85
N ALA A 26 6.89 9.44 9.08
CA ALA A 26 6.34 8.62 10.16
C ALA A 26 4.81 8.58 10.15
N GLN A 27 4.22 8.26 8.99
CA GLN A 27 2.78 8.11 8.81
C GLN A 27 2.47 6.80 8.11
N CYS A 28 1.43 6.11 8.53
CA CYS A 28 0.97 4.87 7.92
C CYS A 28 -0.53 4.64 8.19
N THR A 29 -1.11 3.68 7.49
CA THR A 29 -2.47 3.23 7.79
C THR A 29 -2.50 2.44 9.10
N PRO A 30 -3.65 2.37 9.80
CA PRO A 30 -3.75 1.70 11.11
C PRO A 30 -3.31 0.24 11.09
N ASP A 31 -3.72 -0.52 10.10
CA ASP A 31 -3.32 -1.92 9.92
C ASP A 31 -1.81 -2.06 9.63
N THR A 32 -1.24 -1.15 8.85
CA THR A 32 0.22 -1.11 8.61
C THR A 32 0.98 -0.79 9.89
N LYS A 33 0.48 0.15 10.71
CA LYS A 33 1.07 0.43 12.02
C LYS A 33 1.07 -0.81 12.90
N ALA A 34 -0.08 -1.47 13.01
CA ALA A 34 -0.22 -2.69 13.81
C ALA A 34 0.74 -3.80 13.34
N ALA A 35 0.91 -3.94 12.01
CA ALA A 35 1.83 -4.89 11.40
C ALA A 35 3.31 -4.56 11.70
N ILE A 36 3.73 -3.30 11.58
CA ILE A 36 5.09 -2.86 11.94
C ILE A 36 5.37 -3.13 13.42
N GLU A 37 4.44 -2.76 14.30
CA GLU A 37 4.57 -2.99 15.75
C GLU A 37 4.63 -4.48 16.10
N ALA A 38 3.94 -5.33 15.34
CA ALA A 38 4.00 -6.79 15.51
C ALA A 38 5.37 -7.35 15.10
N VAL A 39 5.89 -6.96 13.94
CA VAL A 39 7.26 -7.29 13.51
C VAL A 39 8.29 -6.84 14.54
N ALA A 40 8.16 -5.61 15.03
CA ALA A 40 9.08 -5.08 16.08
C ALA A 40 9.01 -5.89 17.37
N ARG A 41 7.82 -6.32 17.80
CA ARG A 41 7.67 -7.19 19.00
C ARG A 41 8.32 -8.56 18.81
N ASP A 42 8.16 -9.19 17.65
CA ASP A 42 8.75 -10.51 17.38
C ASP A 42 10.28 -10.42 17.39
N LEU A 43 10.86 -9.39 16.78
CA LEU A 43 12.30 -9.15 16.83
C LEU A 43 12.78 -8.86 18.27
N ALA A 44 12.04 -8.06 19.04
CA ALA A 44 12.37 -7.75 20.42
C ALA A 44 12.33 -9.01 21.31
N GLY A 45 11.41 -9.94 21.06
CA GLY A 45 11.36 -11.25 21.71
C GLY A 45 12.61 -12.12 21.47
N MET A 46 13.33 -11.84 20.39
CA MET A 46 14.61 -12.48 20.04
C MET A 46 15.84 -11.65 20.49
N GLY A 47 15.64 -10.51 21.16
CA GLY A 47 16.71 -9.61 21.59
C GLY A 47 17.20 -8.63 20.50
N TYR A 48 16.45 -8.46 19.42
CA TYR A 48 16.78 -7.57 18.32
C TYR A 48 15.79 -6.40 18.21
N GLY A 49 16.02 -5.51 17.24
CA GLY A 49 15.14 -4.38 16.96
C GLY A 49 14.93 -4.18 15.48
N ILE A 50 14.16 -3.16 15.14
CA ILE A 50 13.97 -2.72 13.76
C ILE A 50 14.20 -1.21 13.68
N ARG A 51 14.90 -0.75 12.66
CA ARG A 51 15.03 0.66 12.29
C ARG A 51 14.57 0.85 10.86
N LEU A 52 13.84 1.93 10.60
CA LEU A 52 13.38 2.27 9.26
C LEU A 52 14.20 3.41 8.68
N SER A 53 14.39 3.38 7.37
CA SER A 53 14.91 4.51 6.58
C SER A 53 13.80 5.29 5.88
N ASP A 54 12.66 4.63 5.58
CA ASP A 54 11.52 5.24 4.91
C ASP A 54 10.22 4.49 5.24
N LEU A 55 9.07 5.20 5.16
CA LEU A 55 7.74 4.63 5.37
C LEU A 55 6.70 5.34 4.51
N PHE A 56 6.47 6.64 4.72
CA PHE A 56 5.52 7.45 3.97
C PHE A 56 6.23 8.43 3.03
N ARG A 57 5.73 8.53 1.81
CA ARG A 57 6.12 9.57 0.84
C ARG A 57 4.88 10.31 0.35
N SER A 58 4.90 11.64 0.43
CA SER A 58 3.90 12.43 -0.30
C SER A 58 4.09 12.29 -1.82
N HIS A 59 3.09 12.67 -2.60
CA HIS A 59 3.18 12.73 -4.06
C HIS A 59 4.46 13.46 -4.53
N ASP A 60 4.77 14.64 -3.95
CA ASP A 60 5.95 15.42 -4.35
C ASP A 60 7.26 14.72 -3.98
N MET A 61 7.30 14.04 -2.84
CA MET A 61 8.47 13.24 -2.43
C MET A 61 8.67 12.06 -3.38
N GLN A 62 7.60 11.42 -3.82
CA GLN A 62 7.68 10.33 -4.79
C GLN A 62 8.10 10.85 -6.17
N ALA A 63 7.58 12.01 -6.59
CA ALA A 63 7.99 12.66 -7.84
C ALA A 63 9.48 13.00 -7.85
N GLN A 64 10.01 13.55 -6.74
CA GLN A 64 11.44 13.82 -6.59
C GLN A 64 12.26 12.54 -6.61
N SER A 65 11.84 11.49 -5.89
CA SER A 65 12.52 10.20 -5.85
C SER A 65 12.57 9.54 -7.25
N HIS A 66 11.48 9.63 -8.01
CA HIS A 66 11.43 9.15 -9.40
C HIS A 66 12.35 9.96 -10.31
N ALA A 67 12.32 11.28 -10.21
CA ALA A 67 13.21 12.14 -10.99
C ALA A 67 14.69 11.87 -10.70
N ASP A 68 15.05 11.60 -9.44
CA ASP A 68 16.41 11.24 -9.05
C ASP A 68 16.83 9.89 -9.64
N PHE A 69 15.92 8.92 -9.68
CA PHE A 69 16.15 7.62 -10.31
C PHE A 69 16.35 7.78 -11.83
N VAL A 70 15.45 8.45 -12.53
CA VAL A 70 15.51 8.65 -13.99
C VAL A 70 16.77 9.40 -14.40
N GLN A 71 17.25 10.34 -13.58
CA GLN A 71 18.47 11.13 -13.82
C GLN A 71 19.74 10.44 -13.31
N GLY A 72 19.66 9.22 -12.80
CA GLY A 72 20.81 8.45 -12.32
C GLY A 72 21.43 8.95 -11.01
N ARG A 73 20.77 9.88 -10.30
CA ARG A 73 21.20 10.34 -8.97
C ARG A 73 20.88 9.32 -7.86
N LYS A 74 19.85 8.52 -8.05
CA LYS A 74 19.47 7.40 -7.20
C LYS A 74 19.59 6.10 -7.99
N LYS A 75 20.24 5.07 -7.40
CA LYS A 75 20.39 3.75 -8.05
C LYS A 75 19.19 2.85 -7.84
N ALA A 76 18.57 2.92 -6.65
CA ALA A 76 17.38 2.15 -6.32
C ALA A 76 16.22 2.58 -7.20
N PHE A 77 15.45 1.60 -7.69
CA PHE A 77 14.26 1.87 -8.51
C PHE A 77 13.26 2.74 -7.75
N SER A 78 12.65 3.67 -8.45
CA SER A 78 11.56 4.48 -7.91
C SER A 78 10.50 4.66 -8.99
N PRO A 79 9.28 4.12 -8.81
CA PRO A 79 8.21 4.29 -9.78
C PRO A 79 7.77 5.77 -9.85
N PRO A 80 7.09 6.19 -10.92
CA PRO A 80 6.45 7.51 -10.96
C PRO A 80 5.39 7.62 -9.85
N PRO A 81 4.97 8.87 -9.49
CA PRO A 81 3.85 9.07 -8.57
C PRO A 81 2.61 8.26 -8.97
N GLY A 82 1.92 7.74 -7.98
CA GLY A 82 0.79 6.82 -8.17
C GLY A 82 1.21 5.35 -8.32
N GLY A 83 2.49 5.03 -8.21
CA GLY A 83 3.01 3.68 -8.39
C GLY A 83 3.68 3.04 -7.17
N SER A 84 3.69 3.70 -6.00
CA SER A 84 4.40 3.24 -4.81
C SER A 84 3.46 3.11 -3.60
N LEU A 85 3.54 1.99 -2.87
CA LEU A 85 2.81 1.82 -1.62
C LEU A 85 3.30 2.73 -0.49
N HIS A 86 4.51 3.31 -0.60
CA HIS A 86 4.94 4.40 0.30
C HIS A 86 3.99 5.60 0.24
N GLU A 87 3.38 5.92 -0.92
CA GLU A 87 2.45 7.03 -1.05
C GLU A 87 1.14 6.83 -0.29
N ALA A 88 0.86 5.58 0.08
CA ALA A 88 -0.28 5.22 0.93
C ALA A 88 0.11 4.90 2.38
N GLY A 89 1.39 5.08 2.77
CA GLY A 89 1.89 4.68 4.08
C GLY A 89 1.77 3.17 4.33
N ARG A 90 1.98 2.36 3.28
CA ARG A 90 1.84 0.90 3.30
C ARG A 90 3.11 0.16 2.84
N ALA A 91 4.23 0.84 2.77
CA ALA A 91 5.52 0.21 2.52
C ALA A 91 6.53 0.68 3.56
N MET A 92 7.48 -0.17 3.94
CA MET A 92 8.59 0.20 4.80
C MET A 92 9.92 -0.19 4.16
N ASP A 93 10.91 0.71 4.29
CA ASP A 93 12.31 0.44 3.98
C ASP A 93 13.05 0.20 5.29
N VAL A 94 13.56 -1.02 5.48
CA VAL A 94 14.18 -1.49 6.73
C VAL A 94 15.70 -1.36 6.66
N ASP A 95 16.32 -0.83 7.70
CA ASP A 95 17.76 -0.96 7.89
C ASP A 95 18.11 -2.41 8.22
N LEU A 96 18.54 -3.16 7.22
CA LEU A 96 18.86 -4.59 7.35
C LEU A 96 19.96 -4.87 8.38
N SER A 97 20.80 -3.89 8.70
CA SER A 97 21.83 -4.04 9.76
C SER A 97 21.22 -4.07 11.18
N SER A 98 19.98 -3.63 11.33
CA SER A 98 19.29 -3.55 12.63
C SER A 98 18.51 -4.80 13.01
N ILE A 99 18.15 -5.67 12.05
CA ILE A 99 17.20 -6.77 12.29
C ILE A 99 17.79 -7.94 13.08
N GLY A 100 19.13 -8.10 13.11
CA GLY A 100 19.84 -9.09 13.91
C GLY A 100 19.65 -10.55 13.51
N VAL A 101 18.78 -10.83 12.56
CA VAL A 101 18.51 -12.16 11.99
C VAL A 101 18.84 -12.22 10.50
N PRO A 102 19.09 -13.41 9.90
CA PRO A 102 19.23 -13.55 8.45
C PRO A 102 18.00 -13.01 7.71
N LEU A 103 18.21 -12.39 6.54
CA LEU A 103 17.11 -11.80 5.75
C LEU A 103 16.00 -12.80 5.43
N ALA A 104 16.31 -14.07 5.18
CA ALA A 104 15.31 -15.11 4.96
C ALA A 104 14.39 -15.31 6.17
N GLN A 105 14.96 -15.30 7.37
CA GLN A 105 14.17 -15.38 8.61
C GLN A 105 13.34 -14.11 8.83
N PHE A 106 13.89 -12.94 8.54
CA PHE A 106 13.14 -11.68 8.60
C PHE A 106 11.94 -11.70 7.65
N TRP A 107 12.09 -12.27 6.43
CA TRP A 107 10.98 -12.43 5.50
C TRP A 107 9.81 -13.24 6.07
N GLU A 108 10.12 -14.34 6.77
CA GLU A 108 9.06 -15.16 7.41
C GLU A 108 8.34 -14.36 8.51
N ILE A 109 9.08 -13.61 9.33
CA ILE A 109 8.51 -12.73 10.35
C ILE A 109 7.64 -11.65 9.69
N ALA A 110 8.17 -10.95 8.69
CA ALA A 110 7.47 -9.88 7.98
C ALA A 110 6.18 -10.38 7.31
N LYS A 111 6.26 -11.54 6.61
CA LYS A 111 5.11 -12.17 5.95
C LYS A 111 4.02 -12.60 6.92
N ALA A 112 4.39 -13.09 8.11
CA ALA A 112 3.42 -13.45 9.15
C ALA A 112 2.55 -12.26 9.59
N HIS A 113 3.03 -11.04 9.37
CA HIS A 113 2.35 -9.79 9.68
C HIS A 113 1.89 -9.01 8.43
N GLY A 114 1.82 -9.68 7.26
CA GLY A 114 1.25 -9.11 6.03
C GLY A 114 2.20 -8.22 5.22
N PHE A 115 3.50 -8.21 5.56
CA PHE A 115 4.51 -7.57 4.74
C PHE A 115 5.11 -8.54 3.71
N HIS A 116 5.23 -8.07 2.47
CA HIS A 116 5.76 -8.85 1.35
C HIS A 116 6.99 -8.17 0.76
N PRO A 117 8.12 -8.88 0.59
CA PRO A 117 9.25 -8.37 -0.18
C PRO A 117 8.86 -8.26 -1.66
N ILE A 118 9.45 -7.31 -2.38
CA ILE A 118 9.23 -7.14 -3.82
C ILE A 118 10.26 -7.87 -4.69
N ILE A 119 11.29 -8.44 -4.07
CA ILE A 119 12.27 -9.31 -4.72
C ILE A 119 11.94 -10.78 -4.42
N ASP A 120 12.43 -11.68 -5.26
CA ASP A 120 12.09 -13.12 -5.24
C ASP A 120 13.04 -13.97 -4.37
N THR A 121 14.19 -13.43 -3.98
CA THR A 121 15.21 -14.13 -3.18
C THR A 121 15.73 -13.24 -2.07
N PRO A 122 15.97 -13.78 -0.85
CA PRO A 122 16.42 -13.00 0.31
C PRO A 122 17.94 -12.76 0.27
N ASP A 123 18.40 -12.01 -0.73
CA ASP A 123 19.80 -11.59 -0.86
C ASP A 123 19.96 -10.14 -0.39
N PRO A 124 20.65 -9.86 0.74
CA PRO A 124 20.80 -8.50 1.27
C PRO A 124 21.63 -7.57 0.37
N ASN A 125 22.35 -8.11 -0.62
CA ASN A 125 23.14 -7.32 -1.58
C ASN A 125 22.32 -6.89 -2.80
N ARG A 126 21.13 -7.44 -2.98
CA ARG A 126 20.26 -7.10 -4.09
C ARG A 126 19.54 -5.77 -3.84
N SER A 127 19.37 -4.98 -4.89
CA SER A 127 18.52 -3.77 -4.80
C SER A 127 17.13 -4.14 -4.33
N GLU A 128 16.53 -3.28 -3.51
CA GLU A 128 15.20 -3.44 -2.89
C GLU A 128 15.09 -4.55 -1.83
N SER A 129 16.21 -5.14 -1.38
CA SER A 129 16.22 -6.15 -0.30
C SER A 129 15.68 -5.62 1.04
N TRP A 130 15.68 -4.30 1.22
CA TRP A 130 15.18 -3.57 2.38
C TRP A 130 13.69 -3.23 2.30
N HIS A 131 13.07 -3.35 1.12
CA HIS A 131 11.71 -2.89 0.86
C HIS A 131 10.67 -3.98 1.10
N PHE A 132 9.62 -3.63 1.85
CA PHE A 132 8.50 -4.52 2.20
C PHE A 132 7.17 -3.79 2.09
N ASP A 133 6.24 -4.37 1.33
CA ASP A 133 4.89 -3.87 1.10
C ASP A 133 3.87 -4.51 2.04
N CYS A 134 3.11 -3.71 2.79
CA CYS A 134 1.93 -4.16 3.55
C CYS A 134 0.71 -4.21 2.64
N TRP A 135 0.36 -5.39 2.17
CA TRP A 135 -0.71 -5.54 1.19
C TRP A 135 -2.11 -5.27 1.74
N GLY A 136 -2.41 -5.76 2.94
CA GLY A 136 -3.75 -5.67 3.52
C GLY A 136 -4.83 -6.13 2.53
N SER A 137 -5.96 -5.45 2.50
CA SER A 137 -7.03 -5.77 1.56
C SER A 137 -6.69 -5.46 0.09
N HIS A 138 -5.67 -4.62 -0.16
CA HIS A 138 -5.22 -4.25 -1.51
C HIS A 138 -4.53 -5.40 -2.24
N GLY A 139 -4.08 -6.43 -1.52
CA GLY A 139 -3.61 -7.67 -2.11
C GLY A 139 -4.63 -8.34 -3.03
N ALA A 140 -5.93 -8.14 -2.79
CA ALA A 140 -6.99 -8.59 -3.69
C ALA A 140 -6.89 -7.94 -5.08
N VAL A 141 -6.46 -6.66 -5.15
CA VAL A 141 -6.24 -5.97 -6.43
C VAL A 141 -5.02 -6.54 -7.14
N TYR A 142 -3.93 -6.80 -6.41
CA TYR A 142 -2.75 -7.46 -6.98
C TYR A 142 -3.11 -8.80 -7.63
N GLU A 143 -3.79 -9.67 -6.90
CA GLU A 143 -4.17 -10.99 -7.40
C GLU A 143 -5.20 -10.92 -8.55
N TYR A 144 -6.12 -9.97 -8.50
CA TYR A 144 -7.10 -9.73 -9.57
C TYR A 144 -6.42 -9.35 -10.89
N VAL A 145 -5.44 -8.43 -10.85
CA VAL A 145 -4.68 -8.01 -12.02
C VAL A 145 -3.78 -9.13 -12.54
N LYS A 146 -3.07 -9.81 -11.64
CA LYS A 146 -2.20 -10.95 -11.95
C LYS A 146 -2.96 -12.09 -12.63
N ALA A 147 -4.22 -12.30 -12.25
CA ALA A 147 -5.11 -13.26 -12.90
C ALA A 147 -5.65 -12.82 -14.27
N GLY A 148 -5.24 -11.65 -14.78
CA GLY A 148 -5.67 -11.11 -16.08
C GLY A 148 -7.09 -10.55 -16.11
N LYS A 149 -7.78 -10.49 -14.97
CA LYS A 149 -9.20 -10.05 -14.90
C LYS A 149 -9.38 -8.57 -15.23
N ALA A 150 -8.38 -7.75 -14.93
CA ALA A 150 -8.43 -6.31 -15.17
C ALA A 150 -8.37 -5.95 -16.66
N GLY A 151 -7.78 -6.80 -17.53
CA GLY A 151 -7.57 -6.46 -18.94
C GLY A 151 -6.70 -5.20 -19.11
N THR A 152 -5.69 -5.04 -18.26
CA THR A 152 -4.76 -3.90 -18.27
C THR A 152 -3.33 -4.35 -18.58
N MET A 153 -2.53 -3.43 -19.12
CA MET A 153 -1.08 -3.62 -19.28
C MET A 153 -0.27 -3.16 -18.06
N LEU A 154 -0.93 -2.56 -17.06
CA LEU A 154 -0.25 -2.14 -15.83
C LEU A 154 0.17 -3.36 -15.01
N ALA A 155 1.33 -3.24 -14.37
CA ALA A 155 1.81 -4.26 -13.45
C ALA A 155 0.87 -4.39 -12.22
N PRO A 156 0.71 -5.61 -11.65
CA PRO A 156 -0.11 -5.83 -10.47
C PRO A 156 0.24 -4.91 -9.30
N TYR A 157 1.53 -4.68 -9.06
CA TYR A 157 2.00 -3.74 -8.02
C TYR A 157 1.53 -2.31 -8.25
N THR A 158 1.55 -1.82 -9.49
CA THR A 158 1.09 -0.47 -9.82
C THR A 158 -0.39 -0.29 -9.51
N GLN A 159 -1.23 -1.25 -9.90
CA GLN A 159 -2.67 -1.17 -9.63
C GLN A 159 -2.97 -1.33 -8.13
N MET A 160 -2.22 -2.15 -7.41
CA MET A 160 -2.32 -2.28 -5.96
C MET A 160 -1.95 -0.96 -5.27
N ALA A 161 -0.86 -0.30 -5.69
CA ALA A 161 -0.47 1.01 -5.16
C ALA A 161 -1.55 2.08 -5.44
N GLN A 162 -2.08 2.14 -6.67
CA GLN A 162 -3.19 3.04 -7.00
C GLN A 162 -4.41 2.80 -6.11
N SER A 163 -4.76 1.54 -5.88
CA SER A 163 -5.85 1.17 -4.96
C SER A 163 -5.62 1.71 -3.55
N ALA A 164 -4.40 1.59 -3.03
CA ALA A 164 -4.05 2.04 -1.69
C ALA A 164 -4.03 3.57 -1.58
N ILE A 165 -3.51 4.26 -2.58
CA ILE A 165 -3.47 5.72 -2.65
C ILE A 165 -4.89 6.30 -2.72
N LEU A 166 -5.76 5.72 -3.55
CA LEU A 166 -7.17 6.11 -3.61
C LEU A 166 -7.89 5.89 -2.27
N ALA A 167 -7.55 4.82 -1.54
CA ALA A 167 -8.18 4.51 -0.27
C ALA A 167 -7.89 5.53 0.83
N ILE A 168 -6.75 6.22 0.79
CA ILE A 168 -6.43 7.32 1.72
C ILE A 168 -6.90 8.69 1.20
N GLY A 169 -7.66 8.76 0.10
CA GLY A 169 -8.21 9.99 -0.46
C GLY A 169 -7.20 10.83 -1.25
N VAL A 170 -6.06 10.29 -1.61
CA VAL A 170 -5.05 10.95 -2.43
C VAL A 170 -5.31 10.67 -3.91
N LYS A 171 -5.07 11.68 -4.75
CA LYS A 171 -5.27 11.56 -6.21
C LYS A 171 -4.19 10.72 -6.87
N VAL A 172 -4.61 9.99 -7.90
CA VAL A 172 -3.74 9.31 -8.85
C VAL A 172 -3.89 10.01 -10.21
N ASP A 173 -2.91 10.83 -10.59
CA ASP A 173 -3.01 11.80 -11.69
C ASP A 173 -3.39 11.19 -13.06
N VAL A 174 -3.02 9.93 -13.29
CA VAL A 174 -3.33 9.22 -14.53
C VAL A 174 -4.78 8.76 -14.66
N LEU A 175 -5.60 8.90 -13.59
CA LEU A 175 -7.00 8.46 -13.56
C LEU A 175 -7.94 9.65 -13.76
N PRO A 176 -8.83 9.61 -14.77
CA PRO A 176 -9.68 10.76 -15.14
C PRO A 176 -10.75 11.09 -14.10
N ALA A 177 -11.33 10.08 -13.41
CA ALA A 177 -12.32 10.28 -12.37
C ALA A 177 -11.93 9.46 -11.14
N GLN A 178 -11.52 10.16 -10.06
CA GLN A 178 -10.99 9.58 -8.83
C GLN A 178 -12.06 8.79 -8.05
N ASP A 179 -13.29 9.28 -8.02
CA ASP A 179 -14.43 8.66 -7.39
C ASP A 179 -14.80 7.33 -8.04
N VAL A 180 -14.81 7.28 -9.38
CA VAL A 180 -15.04 6.04 -10.14
C VAL A 180 -13.90 5.04 -9.91
N ALA A 181 -12.64 5.50 -9.92
CA ALA A 181 -11.49 4.65 -9.65
C ALA A 181 -11.52 4.09 -8.23
N PHE A 182 -11.93 4.89 -7.24
CA PHE A 182 -12.17 4.44 -5.86
C PHE A 182 -13.23 3.35 -5.79
N LEU A 183 -14.36 3.52 -6.51
CA LEU A 183 -15.41 2.50 -6.61
C LEU A 183 -14.89 1.20 -7.22
N GLN A 184 -14.16 1.28 -8.34
CA GLN A 184 -13.58 0.11 -9.01
C GLN A 184 -12.61 -0.64 -8.08
N SER A 185 -11.70 0.08 -7.44
CA SER A 185 -10.75 -0.46 -6.48
C SER A 185 -11.44 -1.16 -5.31
N GLY A 186 -12.41 -0.49 -4.69
CA GLY A 186 -13.13 -1.01 -3.55
C GLY A 186 -13.98 -2.24 -3.89
N LEU A 187 -14.62 -2.25 -5.06
CA LEU A 187 -15.37 -3.42 -5.54
C LEU A 187 -14.47 -4.65 -5.69
N ILE A 188 -13.25 -4.49 -6.24
CA ILE A 188 -12.28 -5.61 -6.31
C ILE A 188 -11.91 -6.10 -4.91
N ARG A 189 -11.64 -5.20 -3.96
CA ARG A 189 -11.33 -5.53 -2.56
C ARG A 189 -12.49 -6.27 -1.87
N LEU A 190 -13.72 -5.96 -2.24
CA LEU A 190 -14.93 -6.67 -1.77
C LEU A 190 -15.14 -8.02 -2.45
N GLY A 191 -14.46 -8.31 -3.57
CA GLY A 191 -14.54 -9.57 -4.32
C GLY A 191 -15.41 -9.51 -5.58
N PHE A 192 -15.83 -8.33 -6.01
CA PHE A 192 -16.58 -8.11 -7.24
C PHE A 192 -15.66 -7.87 -8.44
N ASP A 193 -16.24 -7.94 -9.64
CA ASP A 193 -15.52 -7.80 -10.92
C ASP A 193 -15.95 -6.53 -11.68
N PRO A 194 -15.42 -5.33 -11.35
CA PRO A 194 -15.73 -4.10 -12.05
C PRO A 194 -14.92 -3.88 -13.34
N GLY A 195 -14.01 -4.77 -13.68
CA GLY A 195 -12.99 -4.54 -14.69
C GLY A 195 -11.72 -3.91 -14.11
N ARG A 196 -11.04 -3.10 -14.92
CA ARG A 196 -9.82 -2.40 -14.49
C ARG A 196 -10.13 -1.15 -13.66
N ILE A 197 -9.15 -0.71 -12.89
CA ILE A 197 -9.19 0.60 -12.22
C ILE A 197 -8.73 1.64 -13.25
N ASP A 198 -9.66 2.28 -13.95
CA ASP A 198 -9.36 3.26 -15.00
C ASP A 198 -10.12 4.59 -14.83
N GLY A 199 -10.95 4.70 -13.80
CA GLY A 199 -11.75 5.89 -13.55
C GLY A 199 -12.84 6.12 -14.60
N VAL A 200 -13.27 5.09 -15.34
CA VAL A 200 -14.34 5.17 -16.33
C VAL A 200 -15.53 4.30 -15.90
N MET A 201 -16.70 4.91 -15.73
CA MET A 201 -17.93 4.19 -15.40
C MET A 201 -18.43 3.41 -16.61
N GLY A 202 -18.08 2.13 -16.68
CA GLY A 202 -18.49 1.23 -17.75
C GLY A 202 -19.53 0.21 -17.32
N ASN A 203 -19.99 -0.62 -18.26
CA ASN A 203 -21.00 -1.66 -18.00
C ASN A 203 -20.54 -2.67 -16.92
N ARG A 204 -19.26 -3.06 -16.90
CA ARG A 204 -18.74 -3.98 -15.88
C ARG A 204 -18.78 -3.35 -14.49
N THR A 205 -18.37 -2.08 -14.36
CA THR A 205 -18.43 -1.35 -13.09
C THR A 205 -19.87 -1.22 -12.60
N SER A 206 -20.80 -0.85 -13.48
CA SER A 206 -22.23 -0.75 -13.16
C SER A 206 -22.82 -2.10 -12.75
N ALA A 207 -22.50 -3.17 -13.46
CA ALA A 207 -22.96 -4.53 -13.12
C ALA A 207 -22.39 -5.01 -11.78
N ALA A 208 -21.12 -4.70 -11.48
CA ALA A 208 -20.49 -5.02 -10.21
C ALA A 208 -21.14 -4.27 -9.04
N LEU A 209 -21.50 -3.00 -9.19
CA LEU A 209 -22.24 -2.22 -8.19
C LEU A 209 -23.62 -2.84 -7.93
N GLN A 210 -24.35 -3.22 -8.98
CA GLN A 210 -25.65 -3.88 -8.84
C GLN A 210 -25.52 -5.23 -8.13
N ALA A 211 -24.53 -6.04 -8.52
CA ALA A 211 -24.27 -7.33 -7.89
C ALA A 211 -23.89 -7.20 -6.41
N ALA A 212 -23.25 -6.11 -6.04
CA ALA A 212 -22.89 -5.78 -4.67
C ALA A 212 -24.08 -5.23 -3.84
N GLY A 213 -25.21 -4.94 -4.47
CA GLY A 213 -26.38 -4.32 -3.81
C GLY A 213 -26.22 -2.82 -3.54
N ALA A 214 -25.29 -2.15 -4.22
CA ALA A 214 -25.06 -0.73 -4.05
C ALA A 214 -26.19 0.12 -4.65
N ASN A 215 -26.60 1.16 -3.93
CA ASN A 215 -27.47 2.19 -4.50
C ASN A 215 -26.65 3.10 -5.43
N MET A 216 -27.02 3.17 -6.70
CA MET A 216 -26.29 3.95 -7.72
C MET A 216 -26.20 5.45 -7.39
N GLY A 217 -27.17 6.00 -6.64
CA GLY A 217 -27.20 7.41 -6.23
C GLY A 217 -26.24 7.74 -5.07
N ASP A 218 -25.76 6.73 -4.33
CA ASP A 218 -24.88 6.90 -3.16
C ASP A 218 -23.81 5.79 -3.07
N SER A 219 -23.35 5.35 -4.22
CA SER A 219 -22.46 4.18 -4.34
C SER A 219 -21.11 4.36 -3.61
N ALA A 220 -20.58 5.58 -3.55
CA ALA A 220 -19.30 5.85 -2.89
C ALA A 220 -19.42 5.78 -1.36
N THR A 221 -20.51 6.30 -0.78
CA THR A 221 -20.79 6.17 0.66
C THR A 221 -21.04 4.72 1.03
N TRP A 222 -21.87 4.02 0.27
CA TRP A 222 -22.13 2.60 0.46
C TRP A 222 -20.82 1.79 0.45
N LEU A 223 -19.95 2.04 -0.54
CA LEU A 223 -18.68 1.34 -0.65
C LEU A 223 -17.78 1.60 0.57
N SER A 224 -17.69 2.84 1.00
CA SER A 224 -16.91 3.25 2.16
C SER A 224 -17.35 2.47 3.41
N GLU A 225 -18.67 2.39 3.67
CA GLU A 225 -19.24 1.65 4.78
C GLU A 225 -18.96 0.13 4.66
N ALA A 226 -19.12 -0.43 3.48
CA ALA A 226 -18.84 -1.84 3.22
C ALA A 226 -17.36 -2.22 3.43
N LEU A 227 -16.44 -1.33 3.02
CA LEU A 227 -15.00 -1.51 3.26
C LEU A 227 -14.64 -1.42 4.74
N GLN A 228 -15.20 -0.45 5.48
CA GLN A 228 -14.99 -0.33 6.92
C GLN A 228 -15.52 -1.57 7.67
N ALA A 229 -16.69 -2.05 7.30
CA ALA A 229 -17.28 -3.25 7.90
C ALA A 229 -16.44 -4.51 7.63
N LYS A 230 -15.89 -4.64 6.42
CA LYS A 230 -15.12 -5.83 6.02
C LYS A 230 -13.66 -5.79 6.49
N PHE A 231 -13.07 -4.61 6.56
CA PHE A 231 -11.65 -4.40 6.90
C PHE A 231 -11.46 -3.40 8.05
N PRO A 232 -12.07 -3.61 9.22
CA PRO A 232 -12.06 -2.63 10.31
C PRO A 232 -10.66 -2.24 10.76
N GLY A 233 -9.68 -3.12 10.65
CA GLY A 233 -8.29 -2.84 11.00
C GLY A 233 -7.64 -1.74 10.16
N GLU A 234 -8.11 -1.47 8.94
CA GLU A 234 -7.61 -0.38 8.10
C GLU A 234 -8.14 0.99 8.53
N TYR A 235 -9.18 1.05 9.37
CA TYR A 235 -9.89 2.26 9.77
C TYR A 235 -9.84 2.52 11.28
N ALA A 236 -9.20 1.64 12.06
CA ALA A 236 -9.09 1.76 13.51
C ALA A 236 -8.15 2.91 13.90
N VAL A 237 -8.64 3.93 14.63
CA VAL A 237 -7.87 5.11 15.09
C VAL A 237 -7.80 5.11 16.61
#